data_6be87d5b5fad5ca4ebeacba959d7971d
#
_entry.id   6be87d5b5fad5ca4ebeacba959d7971d
#
_cell.length_a   1.000
_cell.length_b   1.000
_cell.length_c   1.000
_cell.angle_alpha   90.00
_cell.angle_beta   90.00
_cell.angle_gamma   90.00
#
_symmetry.space_group_name_H-M   'P 1'
#
loop_
_entity.id
_entity.type
_entity.pdbx_description
1 polymer ?
#
loop_
_entity_poly.entity_id
_entity_poly.type
_entity_poly.pdbx_seq_one_letter_code
_entity_poly.pdbx_strand_id
1 'polypeptide(L)'
;MTKEEFYLACEKNNLFLSEIQKKQLYTYFELLVETNKVMNLTGIVEENEVYEKHFYDSLLFSFCLPLEDKSLVDVGTGAGFPGLVLAICYPLLKVSLVEPLTKRCNFLNKVIDELELTNVEVINSRSEDLSSLREKFDYATARAVARLNILCEIIAPLLKVNGTFIALKGKQGEEELLEASNALKKLNLSIEKIQKVNLLTDNDERINIFLKLDQKIDAKYPRNFSQIKKKPL
;
A
#
# COMPACT_ATOMS: atom_id res chain seq x y z
N MET A 1 7.08 -18.00 -7.06
CA MET A 1 8.43 -17.52 -6.70
C MET A 1 8.82 -18.14 -5.37
N THR A 2 9.98 -18.83 -5.29
CA THR A 2 10.50 -19.35 -4.01
C THR A 2 11.04 -18.21 -3.13
N LYS A 3 11.32 -18.50 -1.85
CA LYS A 3 11.97 -17.55 -0.93
C LYS A 3 13.32 -17.07 -1.47
N GLU A 4 14.11 -17.99 -1.98
CA GLU A 4 15.45 -17.73 -2.51
C GLU A 4 15.37 -16.82 -3.74
N GLU A 5 14.42 -17.08 -4.65
CA GLU A 5 14.16 -16.22 -5.82
C GLU A 5 13.70 -14.83 -5.41
N PHE A 6 12.86 -14.72 -4.36
CA PHE A 6 12.44 -13.43 -3.81
C PHE A 6 13.63 -12.63 -3.26
N TYR A 7 14.50 -13.26 -2.47
CA TYR A 7 15.69 -12.58 -1.93
C TYR A 7 16.62 -12.11 -3.05
N LEU A 8 16.87 -12.96 -4.04
CA LEU A 8 17.67 -12.60 -5.21
C LEU A 8 17.03 -11.44 -6.02
N ALA A 9 15.71 -11.42 -6.13
CA ALA A 9 15.00 -10.32 -6.80
C ALA A 9 15.10 -9.00 -6.02
N CYS A 10 15.07 -9.04 -4.69
CA CYS A 10 15.33 -7.89 -3.83
C CYS A 10 16.76 -7.37 -4.03
N GLU A 11 17.77 -8.24 -3.97
CA GLU A 11 19.19 -7.89 -4.18
C GLU A 11 19.44 -7.25 -5.55
N LYS A 12 18.84 -7.78 -6.61
CA LYS A 12 18.90 -7.19 -7.97
C LYS A 12 18.37 -5.75 -8.05
N ASN A 13 17.47 -5.41 -7.11
CA ASN A 13 16.92 -4.06 -6.98
C ASN A 13 17.59 -3.25 -5.87
N ASN A 14 18.79 -3.64 -5.43
CA ASN A 14 19.58 -3.00 -4.36
C ASN A 14 18.90 -3.01 -2.99
N LEU A 15 17.99 -3.93 -2.73
CA LEU A 15 17.39 -4.16 -1.41
C LEU A 15 18.01 -5.41 -0.79
N PHE A 16 18.95 -5.21 0.14
CA PHE A 16 19.68 -6.28 0.82
C PHE A 16 19.01 -6.56 2.17
N LEU A 17 18.28 -7.66 2.26
CA LEU A 17 17.57 -8.06 3.48
C LEU A 17 18.52 -8.75 4.46
N SER A 18 18.54 -8.28 5.71
CA SER A 18 19.23 -8.96 6.80
C SER A 18 18.56 -10.28 7.17
N GLU A 19 19.26 -11.17 7.89
CA GLU A 19 18.68 -12.43 8.38
C GLU A 19 17.48 -12.22 9.31
N ILE A 20 17.47 -11.09 10.06
CA ILE A 20 16.33 -10.70 10.89
C ILE A 20 15.11 -10.41 10.01
N GLN A 21 15.24 -9.61 8.97
CA GLN A 21 14.16 -9.29 8.04
C GLN A 21 13.64 -10.52 7.29
N LYS A 22 14.53 -11.41 6.84
CA LYS A 22 14.15 -12.69 6.23
C LYS A 22 13.34 -13.55 7.19
N LYS A 23 13.75 -13.63 8.47
CA LYS A 23 13.00 -14.31 9.53
C LYS A 23 11.64 -13.66 9.78
N GLN A 24 11.59 -12.32 9.84
CA GLN A 24 10.34 -11.58 10.03
C GLN A 24 9.34 -11.84 8.89
N LEU A 25 9.78 -11.83 7.63
CA LEU A 25 8.93 -12.16 6.49
C LEU A 25 8.39 -13.59 6.58
N TYR A 26 9.22 -14.56 6.97
CA TYR A 26 8.79 -15.94 7.14
C TYR A 26 7.78 -16.10 8.30
N THR A 27 8.04 -15.48 9.45
CA THR A 27 7.09 -15.48 10.57
C THR A 27 5.77 -14.80 10.19
N TYR A 28 5.82 -13.70 9.43
CA TYR A 28 4.61 -13.06 8.92
C TYR A 28 3.80 -14.00 8.00
N PHE A 29 4.47 -14.73 7.11
CA PHE A 29 3.82 -15.76 6.30
C PHE A 29 3.11 -16.81 7.16
N GLU A 30 3.81 -17.37 8.19
CA GLU A 30 3.21 -18.38 9.08
C GLU A 30 1.98 -17.83 9.81
N LEU A 31 2.06 -16.62 10.37
CA LEU A 31 0.94 -15.95 11.04
C LEU A 31 -0.24 -15.68 10.11
N LEU A 32 0.04 -15.29 8.86
CA LEU A 32 -0.97 -15.07 7.84
C LEU A 32 -1.73 -16.37 7.54
N VAL A 33 -1.02 -17.47 7.26
CA VAL A 33 -1.60 -18.76 6.92
C VAL A 33 -2.39 -19.33 8.11
N GLU A 34 -1.84 -19.26 9.32
CA GLU A 34 -2.50 -19.73 10.53
C GLU A 34 -3.82 -18.96 10.77
N THR A 35 -3.74 -17.63 10.75
CA THR A 35 -4.93 -16.78 11.02
C THR A 35 -5.96 -16.89 9.90
N ASN A 36 -5.52 -17.12 8.66
CA ASN A 36 -6.43 -17.28 7.52
C ASN A 36 -7.36 -18.49 7.65
N LYS A 37 -7.00 -19.52 8.44
CA LYS A 37 -7.86 -20.68 8.72
C LYS A 37 -9.16 -20.32 9.44
N VAL A 38 -9.14 -19.20 10.19
CA VAL A 38 -10.28 -18.75 11.01
C VAL A 38 -10.83 -17.38 10.59
N MET A 39 -10.07 -16.63 9.81
CA MET A 39 -10.42 -15.30 9.37
C MET A 39 -9.99 -15.10 7.91
N ASN A 40 -10.90 -15.09 6.96
CA ASN A 40 -10.62 -14.90 5.54
C ASN A 40 -9.84 -13.57 5.29
N LEU A 41 -8.52 -13.61 5.48
CA LEU A 41 -7.61 -12.49 5.26
C LEU A 41 -7.21 -12.37 3.79
N THR A 42 -6.95 -13.51 3.16
CA THR A 42 -6.51 -13.61 1.77
C THR A 42 -6.96 -14.92 1.14
N GLY A 43 -7.12 -14.94 -0.18
CA GLY A 43 -7.30 -16.18 -0.95
C GLY A 43 -5.99 -16.92 -1.27
N ILE A 44 -4.84 -16.31 -0.99
CA ILE A 44 -3.50 -16.83 -1.33
C ILE A 44 -2.81 -17.27 -0.05
N VAL A 45 -2.53 -18.59 0.06
CA VAL A 45 -1.92 -19.20 1.25
C VAL A 45 -0.72 -20.07 0.95
N GLU A 46 -0.50 -20.43 -0.31
CA GLU A 46 0.68 -21.17 -0.73
C GLU A 46 1.93 -20.31 -0.64
N GLU A 47 2.99 -20.82 -0.04
CA GLU A 47 4.20 -20.06 0.28
C GLU A 47 4.76 -19.32 -0.94
N ASN A 48 4.96 -20.01 -2.05
CA ASN A 48 5.53 -19.43 -3.26
C ASN A 48 4.64 -18.33 -3.85
N GLU A 49 3.31 -18.47 -3.74
CA GLU A 49 2.36 -17.44 -4.18
C GLU A 49 2.35 -16.23 -3.25
N VAL A 50 2.45 -16.45 -1.92
CA VAL A 50 2.53 -15.34 -0.95
C VAL A 50 3.81 -14.53 -1.17
N TYR A 51 4.97 -15.21 -1.36
CA TYR A 51 6.22 -14.51 -1.64
C TYR A 51 6.18 -13.70 -2.93
N GLU A 52 5.47 -14.16 -3.96
CA GLU A 52 5.36 -13.43 -5.22
C GLU A 52 4.24 -12.38 -5.22
N LYS A 53 2.99 -12.85 -5.00
CA LYS A 53 1.77 -12.04 -5.19
C LYS A 53 1.44 -11.12 -4.01
N HIS A 54 2.10 -11.34 -2.86
CA HIS A 54 1.96 -10.47 -1.70
C HIS A 54 3.26 -9.75 -1.39
N PHE A 55 4.37 -10.43 -1.13
CA PHE A 55 5.60 -9.78 -0.69
C PHE A 55 6.30 -9.04 -1.83
N TYR A 56 6.62 -9.72 -2.92
CA TYR A 56 7.31 -9.09 -4.05
C TYR A 56 6.45 -8.02 -4.74
N ASP A 57 5.16 -8.30 -4.96
CA ASP A 57 4.20 -7.33 -5.50
C ASP A 57 4.13 -6.04 -4.64
N SER A 58 4.22 -6.18 -3.30
CA SER A 58 4.26 -5.05 -2.37
C SER A 58 5.52 -4.19 -2.49
N LEU A 59 6.64 -4.76 -2.97
CA LEU A 59 7.92 -4.07 -3.11
C LEU A 59 8.15 -3.45 -4.49
N LEU A 60 7.42 -3.85 -5.53
CA LEU A 60 7.68 -3.44 -6.92
C LEU A 60 7.82 -1.92 -7.09
N PHE A 61 6.95 -1.14 -6.48
CA PHE A 61 6.98 0.31 -6.58
C PHE A 61 8.08 0.93 -5.71
N SER A 62 8.44 0.28 -4.61
CA SER A 62 9.40 0.80 -3.65
C SER A 62 10.83 0.89 -4.21
N PHE A 63 11.17 0.02 -5.16
CA PHE A 63 12.48 0.07 -5.83
C PHE A 63 12.73 1.36 -6.65
N CYS A 64 11.72 2.19 -6.80
CA CYS A 64 11.79 3.45 -7.55
C CYS A 64 11.74 4.70 -6.66
N LEU A 65 11.68 4.54 -5.33
CA LEU A 65 11.43 5.64 -4.39
C LEU A 65 12.49 5.71 -3.28
N PRO A 66 12.89 6.90 -2.85
CA PRO A 66 13.67 7.08 -1.63
C PRO A 66 12.73 6.97 -0.42
N LEU A 67 12.81 5.85 0.32
CA LEU A 67 11.90 5.57 1.43
C LEU A 67 12.52 5.85 2.82
N GLU A 68 13.82 6.06 2.92
CA GLU A 68 14.50 6.34 4.19
C GLU A 68 14.00 7.64 4.80
N ASP A 69 13.72 7.61 6.10
CA ASP A 69 13.22 8.74 6.90
C ASP A 69 11.92 9.37 6.38
N LYS A 70 11.13 8.62 5.61
CA LYS A 70 9.84 9.04 5.07
C LYS A 70 8.67 8.49 5.89
N SER A 71 7.51 9.10 5.67
CA SER A 71 6.22 8.64 6.21
C SER A 71 5.33 8.12 5.10
N LEU A 72 4.73 6.95 5.31
CA LEU A 72 3.82 6.31 4.37
C LEU A 72 2.53 5.89 5.07
N VAL A 73 1.39 6.16 4.43
CA VAL A 73 0.09 5.61 4.83
C VAL A 73 -0.37 4.56 3.83
N ASP A 74 -0.75 3.39 4.33
CA ASP A 74 -1.37 2.32 3.53
C ASP A 74 -2.86 2.25 3.83
N VAL A 75 -3.67 2.71 2.87
CA VAL A 75 -5.12 2.88 3.04
C VAL A 75 -5.86 1.64 2.59
N GLY A 76 -6.60 1.03 3.54
CA GLY A 76 -7.27 -0.24 3.32
C GLY A 76 -6.30 -1.41 3.24
N THR A 77 -5.33 -1.42 4.15
CA THR A 77 -4.19 -2.35 4.16
C THR A 77 -4.60 -3.84 4.23
N GLY A 78 -5.79 -4.15 4.70
CA GLY A 78 -6.30 -5.51 4.79
C GLY A 78 -5.48 -6.40 5.72
N ALA A 79 -4.81 -7.39 5.14
CA ALA A 79 -3.88 -8.25 5.88
C ALA A 79 -2.48 -7.64 6.06
N GLY A 80 -2.28 -6.35 5.69
CA GLY A 80 -1.00 -5.66 5.84
C GLY A 80 -0.22 -5.45 4.54
N PHE A 81 -0.89 -5.49 3.39
CA PHE A 81 -0.23 -5.36 2.07
C PHE A 81 -0.61 -4.06 1.37
N PRO A 82 0.39 -3.24 0.97
CA PRO A 82 1.84 -3.47 1.04
C PRO A 82 2.51 -3.07 2.36
N GLY A 83 1.80 -2.41 3.30
CA GLY A 83 2.39 -1.66 4.40
C GLY A 83 3.30 -2.45 5.35
N LEU A 84 2.90 -3.65 5.81
CA LEU A 84 3.75 -4.47 6.70
C LEU A 84 5.02 -4.96 6.00
N VAL A 85 4.92 -5.34 4.73
CA VAL A 85 6.10 -5.77 3.96
C VAL A 85 7.09 -4.62 3.85
N LEU A 86 6.60 -3.41 3.57
CA LEU A 86 7.44 -2.20 3.54
C LEU A 86 8.07 -1.90 4.89
N ALA A 87 7.31 -2.02 5.99
CA ALA A 87 7.82 -1.79 7.33
C ALA A 87 8.94 -2.77 7.70
N ILE A 88 8.83 -4.05 7.31
CA ILE A 88 9.87 -5.06 7.50
C ILE A 88 11.11 -4.74 6.66
N CYS A 89 10.91 -4.44 5.37
CA CYS A 89 12.01 -4.27 4.43
C CYS A 89 12.73 -2.92 4.55
N TYR A 90 12.06 -1.88 5.06
CA TYR A 90 12.58 -0.52 5.22
C TYR A 90 12.41 -0.02 6.67
N PRO A 91 13.31 -0.37 7.59
CA PRO A 91 13.16 -0.06 9.03
C PRO A 91 13.11 1.44 9.37
N LEU A 92 13.64 2.31 8.49
CA LEU A 92 13.59 3.76 8.67
C LEU A 92 12.32 4.41 8.08
N LEU A 93 11.50 3.67 7.33
CA LEU A 93 10.20 4.13 6.85
C LEU A 93 9.18 4.07 7.99
N LYS A 94 8.49 5.19 8.27
CA LYS A 94 7.36 5.22 9.22
C LYS A 94 6.08 4.87 8.49
N VAL A 95 5.43 3.77 8.88
CA VAL A 95 4.25 3.23 8.20
C VAL A 95 3.01 3.36 9.08
N SER A 96 1.93 3.93 8.55
CA SER A 96 0.60 3.94 9.18
C SER A 96 -0.34 3.06 8.37
N LEU A 97 -0.86 1.99 9.00
CA LEU A 97 -1.79 1.03 8.39
C LEU A 97 -3.22 1.41 8.72
N VAL A 98 -4.01 1.79 7.73
CA VAL A 98 -5.44 2.14 7.91
C VAL A 98 -6.32 0.97 7.52
N GLU A 99 -7.11 0.48 8.47
CA GLU A 99 -8.03 -0.65 8.27
C GLU A 99 -9.31 -0.44 9.10
N PRO A 100 -10.51 -0.48 8.49
CA PRO A 100 -11.76 -0.26 9.22
C PRO A 100 -12.22 -1.46 10.06
N LEU A 101 -11.78 -2.68 9.74
CA LEU A 101 -12.26 -3.89 10.41
C LEU A 101 -11.41 -4.22 11.64
N THR A 102 -11.95 -4.08 12.82
CA THR A 102 -11.26 -4.34 14.10
C THR A 102 -10.57 -5.72 14.14
N LYS A 103 -11.21 -6.76 13.58
CA LYS A 103 -10.61 -8.11 13.53
C LYS A 103 -9.28 -8.12 12.74
N ARG A 104 -9.22 -7.39 11.61
CA ARG A 104 -7.99 -7.25 10.82
C ARG A 104 -6.96 -6.41 11.56
N CYS A 105 -7.38 -5.32 12.22
CA CYS A 105 -6.49 -4.52 13.06
C CYS A 105 -5.84 -5.36 14.17
N ASN A 106 -6.60 -6.25 14.81
CA ASN A 106 -6.07 -7.17 15.83
C ASN A 106 -5.02 -8.13 15.23
N PHE A 107 -5.24 -8.63 14.02
CA PHE A 107 -4.24 -9.42 13.31
C PHE A 107 -2.97 -8.60 13.01
N LEU A 108 -3.13 -7.38 12.50
CA LEU A 108 -1.99 -6.49 12.20
C LEU A 108 -1.16 -6.21 13.47
N ASN A 109 -1.82 -5.89 14.59
CA ASN A 109 -1.13 -5.67 15.86
C ASN A 109 -0.41 -6.93 16.34
N LYS A 110 -1.04 -8.12 16.23
CA LYS A 110 -0.37 -9.39 16.55
C LYS A 110 0.91 -9.57 15.72
N VAL A 111 0.87 -9.30 14.41
CA VAL A 111 2.06 -9.38 13.55
C VAL A 111 3.12 -8.38 13.99
N ILE A 112 2.75 -7.13 14.26
CA ILE A 112 3.66 -6.08 14.70
C ILE A 112 4.40 -6.49 15.99
N ASP A 113 3.64 -6.99 16.98
CA ASP A 113 4.17 -7.43 18.27
C ASP A 113 5.11 -8.63 18.11
N GLU A 114 4.70 -9.67 17.37
CA GLU A 114 5.52 -10.89 17.15
C GLU A 114 6.81 -10.62 16.35
N LEU A 115 6.78 -9.63 15.46
CA LEU A 115 7.94 -9.24 14.66
C LEU A 115 8.77 -8.12 15.31
N GLU A 116 8.35 -7.61 16.48
CA GLU A 116 8.99 -6.51 17.21
C GLU A 116 9.20 -5.27 16.31
N LEU A 117 8.21 -4.93 15.45
CA LEU A 117 8.30 -3.78 14.56
C LEU A 117 8.03 -2.49 15.34
N THR A 118 8.96 -1.54 15.24
CA THR A 118 8.86 -0.24 15.96
C THR A 118 8.52 0.94 15.05
N ASN A 119 8.47 0.70 13.73
CA ASN A 119 8.29 1.73 12.71
C ASN A 119 6.90 1.70 12.06
N VAL A 120 5.94 0.98 12.65
CA VAL A 120 4.59 0.83 12.10
C VAL A 120 3.52 0.97 13.18
N GLU A 121 2.40 1.59 12.83
CA GLU A 121 1.20 1.75 13.67
C GLU A 121 -0.06 1.32 12.92
N VAL A 122 -1.09 0.87 13.67
CA VAL A 122 -2.39 0.51 13.12
C VAL A 122 -3.43 1.56 13.50
N ILE A 123 -4.16 2.06 12.51
CA ILE A 123 -5.24 3.03 12.67
C ILE A 123 -6.56 2.34 12.31
N ASN A 124 -7.34 1.98 13.33
CA ASN A 124 -8.66 1.38 13.15
C ASN A 124 -9.68 2.47 12.80
N SER A 125 -9.75 2.82 11.53
CA SER A 125 -10.65 3.86 11.02
C SER A 125 -11.05 3.59 9.58
N ARG A 126 -12.16 4.21 9.16
CA ARG A 126 -12.47 4.32 7.73
C ARG A 126 -11.59 5.38 7.09
N SER A 127 -11.25 5.17 5.82
CA SER A 127 -10.35 6.07 5.08
C SER A 127 -10.88 7.50 4.93
N GLU A 128 -12.19 7.68 4.91
CA GLU A 128 -12.84 8.99 4.86
C GLU A 128 -12.84 9.76 6.20
N ASP A 129 -12.58 9.08 7.31
CA ASP A 129 -12.62 9.65 8.68
C ASP A 129 -11.22 10.05 9.17
N LEU A 130 -10.25 10.19 8.26
CA LEU A 130 -8.84 10.45 8.56
C LEU A 130 -8.48 11.96 8.59
N SER A 131 -9.41 12.83 8.93
CA SER A 131 -9.18 14.29 8.93
C SER A 131 -8.00 14.73 9.81
N SER A 132 -7.75 14.03 10.92
CA SER A 132 -6.61 14.27 11.81
C SER A 132 -5.25 13.94 11.18
N LEU A 133 -5.23 13.19 10.08
CA LEU A 133 -4.03 12.78 9.34
C LEU A 133 -3.77 13.62 8.09
N ARG A 134 -4.52 14.70 7.91
CA ARG A 134 -4.37 15.58 6.76
C ARG A 134 -2.95 16.17 6.66
N GLU A 135 -2.39 16.15 5.44
CA GLU A 135 -1.09 16.74 5.12
C GLU A 135 0.10 16.17 5.92
N LYS A 136 0.04 14.89 6.32
CA LYS A 136 1.07 14.26 7.18
C LYS A 136 2.05 13.35 6.47
N PHE A 137 1.72 12.82 5.29
CA PHE A 137 2.48 11.75 4.69
C PHE A 137 3.27 12.19 3.46
N ASP A 138 4.48 11.67 3.34
CA ASP A 138 5.31 11.81 2.14
C ASP A 138 4.79 10.89 1.03
N TYR A 139 4.33 9.69 1.41
CA TYR A 139 3.76 8.69 0.51
C TYR A 139 2.43 8.15 1.02
N ALA A 140 1.59 7.77 0.09
CA ALA A 140 0.38 7.01 0.37
C ALA A 140 0.24 5.86 -0.62
N THR A 141 -0.30 4.72 -0.16
CA THR A 141 -0.59 3.57 -1.01
C THR A 141 -2.02 3.08 -0.80
N ALA A 142 -2.56 2.42 -1.82
CA ALA A 142 -3.77 1.62 -1.72
C ALA A 142 -3.73 0.48 -2.74
N ARG A 143 -4.11 -0.73 -2.31
CA ARG A 143 -4.20 -1.93 -3.14
C ARG A 143 -5.58 -2.57 -3.03
N ALA A 144 -6.27 -2.76 -4.15
CA ALA A 144 -7.57 -3.46 -4.23
C ALA A 144 -8.70 -2.87 -3.36
N VAL A 145 -8.71 -1.55 -3.11
CA VAL A 145 -9.69 -0.87 -2.24
C VAL A 145 -10.88 -0.32 -3.04
N ALA A 146 -10.61 0.50 -4.07
CA ALA A 146 -11.62 1.15 -4.90
C ALA A 146 -11.03 1.58 -6.26
N ARG A 147 -11.89 2.11 -7.15
CA ARG A 147 -11.45 2.73 -8.41
C ARG A 147 -10.60 3.97 -8.13
N LEU A 148 -9.71 4.30 -9.07
CA LEU A 148 -8.69 5.34 -8.89
C LEU A 148 -9.29 6.73 -8.60
N ASN A 149 -10.36 7.12 -9.28
CA ASN A 149 -11.04 8.41 -9.06
C ASN A 149 -11.57 8.56 -7.61
N ILE A 150 -12.07 7.47 -7.01
CA ILE A 150 -12.50 7.42 -5.60
C ILE A 150 -11.27 7.53 -4.68
N LEU A 151 -10.24 6.73 -4.97
CA LEU A 151 -9.00 6.72 -4.16
C LEU A 151 -8.31 8.08 -4.15
N CYS A 152 -8.23 8.76 -5.29
CA CYS A 152 -7.64 10.09 -5.37
C CYS A 152 -8.29 11.07 -4.37
N GLU A 153 -9.62 11.09 -4.26
CA GLU A 153 -10.30 12.00 -3.35
C GLU A 153 -10.09 11.66 -1.86
N ILE A 154 -10.00 10.38 -1.54
CA ILE A 154 -9.79 9.92 -0.16
C ILE A 154 -8.35 10.14 0.29
N ILE A 155 -7.39 9.85 -0.58
CA ILE A 155 -5.97 9.75 -0.23
C ILE A 155 -5.25 11.10 -0.38
N ALA A 156 -5.54 11.86 -1.42
CA ALA A 156 -4.82 13.10 -1.69
C ALA A 156 -4.78 14.08 -0.49
N PRO A 157 -5.86 14.22 0.32
CA PRO A 157 -5.81 15.08 1.51
C PRO A 157 -4.81 14.63 2.59
N LEU A 158 -4.37 13.39 2.60
CA LEU A 158 -3.42 12.85 3.58
C LEU A 158 -1.97 13.22 3.24
N LEU A 159 -1.70 13.55 1.97
CA LEU A 159 -0.37 13.86 1.47
C LEU A 159 0.08 15.27 1.86
N LYS A 160 1.36 15.39 2.16
CA LYS A 160 2.07 16.68 2.13
C LYS A 160 2.09 17.21 0.69
N VAL A 161 2.23 18.52 0.52
CA VAL A 161 2.57 19.08 -0.80
C VAL A 161 3.90 18.49 -1.28
N ASN A 162 3.97 18.06 -2.52
CA ASN A 162 5.02 17.24 -3.14
C ASN A 162 5.07 15.78 -2.65
N GLY A 163 4.12 15.33 -1.83
CA GLY A 163 3.95 13.91 -1.53
C GLY A 163 3.34 13.16 -2.70
N THR A 164 3.54 11.83 -2.74
CA THR A 164 3.11 10.98 -3.86
C THR A 164 2.13 9.89 -3.40
N PHE A 165 1.00 9.79 -4.07
CA PHE A 165 0.09 8.65 -3.99
C PHE A 165 0.51 7.59 -5.01
N ILE A 166 0.80 6.38 -4.54
CA ILE A 166 1.11 5.22 -5.38
C ILE A 166 -0.12 4.31 -5.39
N ALA A 167 -0.87 4.33 -6.49
CA ALA A 167 -2.01 3.45 -6.69
C ALA A 167 -1.55 2.12 -7.31
N LEU A 168 -1.70 1.02 -6.53
CA LEU A 168 -1.33 -0.32 -6.99
C LEU A 168 -2.52 -0.95 -7.71
N LYS A 169 -2.39 -1.10 -9.03
CA LYS A 169 -3.43 -1.56 -9.93
C LYS A 169 -2.99 -2.80 -10.73
N GLY A 170 -3.98 -3.54 -11.22
CA GLY A 170 -3.79 -4.58 -12.23
C GLY A 170 -4.05 -4.05 -13.64
N LYS A 171 -4.37 -4.93 -14.57
CA LYS A 171 -4.57 -4.66 -16.01
C LYS A 171 -5.48 -3.46 -16.36
N GLN A 172 -6.45 -3.14 -15.48
CA GLN A 172 -7.37 -2.01 -15.70
C GLN A 172 -6.81 -0.65 -15.24
N GLY A 173 -5.57 -0.60 -14.75
CA GLY A 173 -4.99 0.61 -14.17
C GLY A 173 -4.97 1.80 -15.13
N GLU A 174 -4.70 1.60 -16.41
CA GLU A 174 -4.69 2.69 -17.41
C GLU A 174 -6.10 3.20 -17.73
N GLU A 175 -7.09 2.31 -17.82
CA GLU A 175 -8.50 2.69 -18.00
C GLU A 175 -8.99 3.51 -16.80
N GLU A 176 -8.69 3.05 -15.57
CA GLU A 176 -9.02 3.79 -14.35
C GLU A 176 -8.32 5.16 -14.28
N LEU A 177 -7.10 5.27 -14.81
CA LEU A 177 -6.36 6.53 -14.88
C LEU A 177 -7.05 7.54 -15.82
N LEU A 178 -7.54 7.10 -16.98
CA LEU A 178 -8.30 7.94 -17.90
C LEU A 178 -9.59 8.44 -17.25
N GLU A 179 -10.32 7.56 -16.57
CA GLU A 179 -11.54 7.92 -15.82
C GLU A 179 -11.27 8.90 -14.68
N ALA A 180 -10.09 8.83 -14.05
CA ALA A 180 -9.71 9.70 -12.95
C ALA A 180 -9.25 11.10 -13.38
N SER A 181 -9.23 11.45 -14.67
CA SER A 181 -8.70 12.71 -15.19
C SER A 181 -9.30 13.96 -14.53
N ASN A 182 -10.60 13.95 -14.27
CA ASN A 182 -11.29 15.05 -13.58
C ASN A 182 -10.89 15.12 -12.08
N ALA A 183 -10.73 13.95 -11.43
CA ALA A 183 -10.26 13.88 -10.03
C ALA A 183 -8.84 14.44 -9.92
N LEU A 184 -7.93 14.03 -10.80
CA LEU A 184 -6.55 14.52 -10.82
C LEU A 184 -6.52 16.05 -10.91
N LYS A 185 -7.26 16.63 -11.86
CA LYS A 185 -7.33 18.08 -12.04
C LYS A 185 -7.86 18.81 -10.81
N LYS A 186 -8.97 18.31 -10.21
CA LYS A 186 -9.61 18.96 -9.05
C LYS A 186 -8.82 18.85 -7.76
N LEU A 187 -7.99 17.82 -7.65
CA LEU A 187 -7.20 17.49 -6.46
C LEU A 187 -5.73 17.89 -6.62
N ASN A 188 -5.38 18.65 -7.65
CA ASN A 188 -4.00 19.08 -7.93
C ASN A 188 -2.99 17.92 -7.96
N LEU A 189 -3.41 16.77 -8.52
CA LEU A 189 -2.57 15.60 -8.70
C LEU A 189 -2.03 15.57 -10.12
N SER A 190 -0.73 15.42 -10.28
CA SER A 190 -0.08 15.19 -11.57
C SER A 190 0.47 13.76 -11.66
N ILE A 191 0.52 13.21 -12.86
CA ILE A 191 1.12 11.90 -13.11
C ILE A 191 2.63 12.06 -13.15
N GLU A 192 3.33 11.52 -12.15
CA GLU A 192 4.79 11.55 -12.08
C GLU A 192 5.40 10.36 -12.84
N LYS A 193 4.79 9.18 -12.70
CA LYS A 193 5.28 7.94 -13.31
C LYS A 193 4.15 6.92 -13.45
N ILE A 194 4.25 6.09 -14.47
CA ILE A 194 3.50 4.83 -14.59
C ILE A 194 4.52 3.70 -14.74
N GLN A 195 4.50 2.77 -13.78
CA GLN A 195 5.35 1.59 -13.82
C GLN A 195 4.50 0.39 -14.20
N LYS A 196 4.84 -0.26 -15.30
CA LYS A 196 4.24 -1.53 -15.73
C LYS A 196 5.24 -2.65 -15.49
N VAL A 197 4.83 -3.65 -14.75
CA VAL A 197 5.66 -4.81 -14.38
C VAL A 197 4.80 -6.06 -14.46
N ASN A 198 5.35 -7.13 -14.99
CA ASN A 198 4.75 -8.46 -14.89
C ASN A 198 5.32 -9.20 -13.69
N LEU A 199 4.47 -9.92 -12.96
CA LEU A 199 4.95 -10.89 -11.98
C LEU A 199 5.70 -12.03 -12.69
N LEU A 200 6.65 -12.63 -12.01
CA LEU A 200 7.62 -13.52 -12.65
C LEU A 200 7.03 -14.86 -13.09
N THR A 201 6.10 -15.43 -12.31
CA THR A 201 5.56 -16.77 -12.58
C THR A 201 4.25 -16.74 -13.38
N ASP A 202 3.33 -15.84 -13.05
CA ASP A 202 2.00 -15.83 -13.66
C ASP A 202 1.86 -14.84 -14.83
N ASN A 203 2.91 -14.07 -15.12
CA ASN A 203 2.87 -12.97 -16.09
C ASN A 203 1.69 -11.99 -15.86
N ASP A 204 1.25 -11.88 -14.61
CA ASP A 204 0.19 -10.98 -14.17
C ASP A 204 0.70 -9.54 -14.19
N GLU A 205 0.12 -8.72 -15.04
CA GLU A 205 0.51 -7.31 -15.17
C GLU A 205 0.12 -6.51 -13.93
N ARG A 206 1.07 -5.74 -13.43
CA ARG A 206 0.92 -4.73 -12.38
C ARG A 206 1.16 -3.34 -12.96
N ILE A 207 0.27 -2.43 -12.63
CA ILE A 207 0.37 -1.02 -13.05
C ILE A 207 0.39 -0.17 -11.77
N ASN A 208 1.57 0.30 -11.42
CA ASN A 208 1.75 1.21 -10.30
C ASN A 208 1.74 2.64 -10.82
N ILE A 209 0.76 3.43 -10.39
CA ILE A 209 0.55 4.81 -10.85
C ILE A 209 1.00 5.75 -9.75
N PHE A 210 2.00 6.59 -10.04
CA PHE A 210 2.56 7.57 -9.11
C PHE A 210 1.92 8.92 -9.40
N LEU A 211 1.15 9.43 -8.44
CA LEU A 211 0.42 10.69 -8.52
C LEU A 211 0.98 11.66 -7.49
N LYS A 212 1.65 12.70 -7.95
CA LYS A 212 2.23 13.74 -7.09
C LYS A 212 1.19 14.80 -6.75
N LEU A 213 1.15 15.23 -5.50
CA LEU A 213 0.37 16.37 -5.06
C LEU A 213 1.14 17.67 -5.29
N ASP A 214 0.77 18.44 -6.31
CA ASP A 214 1.49 19.64 -6.70
C ASP A 214 1.18 20.86 -5.80
N GLN A 215 -0.05 20.93 -5.29
CA GLN A 215 -0.52 22.05 -4.48
C GLN A 215 -1.50 21.58 -3.40
N LYS A 216 -1.67 22.41 -2.37
CA LYS A 216 -2.63 22.16 -1.31
C LYS A 216 -4.05 21.99 -1.84
N ILE A 217 -4.77 21.02 -1.28
CA ILE A 217 -6.14 20.68 -1.67
C ILE A 217 -7.14 21.53 -0.86
N ASP A 218 -8.23 21.91 -1.51
CA ASP A 218 -9.37 22.59 -0.86
C ASP A 218 -9.87 21.76 0.34
N ALA A 219 -10.14 22.46 1.45
CA ALA A 219 -10.59 21.84 2.72
C ALA A 219 -11.91 21.06 2.60
N LYS A 220 -12.72 21.31 1.56
CA LYS A 220 -13.95 20.54 1.30
C LYS A 220 -13.69 19.06 0.92
N TYR A 221 -12.46 18.69 0.56
CA TYR A 221 -12.10 17.30 0.26
C TYR A 221 -11.41 16.63 1.45
N PRO A 222 -11.66 15.34 1.69
CA PRO A 222 -12.61 14.50 0.95
C PRO A 222 -14.05 14.92 1.26
N ARG A 223 -14.94 14.77 0.29
CA ARG A 223 -16.38 14.84 0.52
C ARG A 223 -16.83 13.65 1.37
N ASN A 224 -18.08 13.70 1.85
CA ASN A 224 -18.68 12.54 2.50
C ASN A 224 -18.65 11.33 1.56
N PHE A 225 -18.31 10.15 2.10
CA PHE A 225 -18.11 8.91 1.31
C PHE A 225 -19.31 8.53 0.45
N SER A 226 -20.52 8.75 0.95
CA SER A 226 -21.75 8.51 0.17
C SER A 226 -21.84 9.38 -1.09
N GLN A 227 -21.36 10.61 -1.02
CA GLN A 227 -21.27 11.53 -2.17
C GLN A 227 -20.18 11.10 -3.14
N ILE A 228 -19.01 10.69 -2.62
CA ILE A 228 -17.89 10.18 -3.43
C ILE A 228 -18.34 8.97 -4.21
N LYS A 229 -18.97 7.99 -3.55
CA LYS A 229 -19.44 6.75 -4.17
C LYS A 229 -20.55 6.97 -5.20
N LYS A 230 -21.49 7.89 -4.91
CA LYS A 230 -22.62 8.18 -5.81
C LYS A 230 -22.21 8.98 -7.05
N LYS A 231 -21.26 9.88 -6.90
CA LYS A 231 -20.74 10.75 -7.96
C LYS A 231 -19.24 10.98 -7.76
N PRO A 232 -18.38 10.03 -8.16
CA PRO A 232 -16.93 10.20 -8.15
C PRO A 232 -16.52 11.44 -8.96
N LEU A 233 -15.34 12.00 -8.65
CA LEU A 233 -14.81 13.18 -9.34
C LEU A 233 -14.45 12.89 -10.79
#